data_a97171d647480f887246ab16824d2ab2
#
_entry.id   a97171d647480f887246ab16824d2ab2
#
_cell.length_a   1.000
_cell.length_b   1.000
_cell.length_c   1.000
_cell.angle_alpha   90.00
_cell.angle_beta   90.00
_cell.angle_gamma   90.00
#
_symmetry.space_group_name_H-M   'P 1'
#
loop_
_entity.id
_entity.type
_entity.pdbx_description
1 polymer ?
#
loop_
_entity_poly.entity_id
_entity_poly.type
_entity_poly.pdbx_seq_one_letter_code
_entity_poly.pdbx_strand_id
1 'polypeptide(L)'
;MTEKLYYTDSHIHEFSARVLSCEKAKKGFAVVLDKTAFFPEGGGQPADTGLIGPAAVRDVQEQNGEILHYTDQALTPGQEYACALDWETRLCRMQNHSGEHIISGITHKLYGFDNVGFHMGAECMTIDFSGELSWEQLTEIETLANQAVRDDIPVTASFPAPEELSHMEYRSKLELTHDVRIVEIPGVDRCACCAPHVKRTGEIGLIKLLSAERHRGGVRIELVCGMDALRECRLMQKNVTAISGLLSARRAKSAAAVERVLAEQARLKERVAELSMALAQLKAESFSYTEGNICVFDKVLDEVALRELVNLLVEKCGGMAGAFSGSDETGYLYIIGSKNINLRERSREINAAINGKGGGTPEMIRGRAATTAEKIQKMMKNPNV
;
A
#
# COMPACT_ATOMS: atom_id res chain seq x y z
N MET A 1 -26.67 31.31 -16.32
CA MET A 1 -25.56 30.34 -16.41
C MET A 1 -24.41 30.90 -15.59
N THR A 2 -23.77 30.13 -14.73
CA THR A 2 -22.65 30.58 -13.90
C THR A 2 -21.41 30.83 -14.76
N GLU A 3 -20.77 31.98 -14.61
CA GLU A 3 -19.49 32.28 -15.28
C GLU A 3 -18.37 31.47 -14.62
N LYS A 4 -17.58 30.71 -15.43
CA LYS A 4 -16.52 29.80 -14.96
C LYS A 4 -15.18 30.55 -14.92
N LEU A 5 -14.88 31.23 -13.81
CA LEU A 5 -13.65 32.03 -13.66
C LEU A 5 -12.38 31.17 -13.73
N TYR A 6 -12.44 29.91 -13.31
CA TYR A 6 -11.32 28.97 -13.38
C TYR A 6 -10.86 28.65 -14.82
N TYR A 7 -11.66 28.99 -15.84
CA TYR A 7 -11.25 28.92 -17.25
C TYR A 7 -10.57 30.19 -17.73
N THR A 8 -10.87 31.33 -17.11
CA THR A 8 -10.24 32.63 -17.41
C THR A 8 -8.85 32.71 -16.77
N ASP A 9 -8.77 32.39 -15.46
CA ASP A 9 -7.51 32.34 -14.73
C ASP A 9 -7.59 31.28 -13.63
N SER A 10 -6.79 30.22 -13.75
CA SER A 10 -6.74 29.12 -12.78
C SER A 10 -6.26 29.55 -11.39
N HIS A 11 -5.61 30.71 -11.26
CA HIS A 11 -5.05 31.25 -10.01
C HIS A 11 -6.00 32.15 -9.26
N ILE A 12 -7.21 32.42 -9.77
CA ILE A 12 -8.23 33.12 -8.99
C ILE A 12 -8.66 32.24 -7.83
N HIS A 13 -8.33 32.67 -6.63
CA HIS A 13 -8.64 31.97 -5.39
C HIS A 13 -9.46 32.82 -4.39
N GLU A 14 -9.52 34.13 -4.63
CA GLU A 14 -10.39 35.08 -3.91
C GLU A 14 -11.20 35.87 -4.95
N PHE A 15 -12.50 35.96 -4.75
CA PHE A 15 -13.41 36.68 -5.61
C PHE A 15 -14.70 37.04 -4.87
N SER A 16 -15.55 37.87 -5.47
CA SER A 16 -16.90 38.11 -4.96
C SER A 16 -17.91 37.57 -5.95
N ALA A 17 -18.98 36.96 -5.45
CA ALA A 17 -20.06 36.43 -6.28
C ALA A 17 -21.43 36.64 -5.61
N ARG A 18 -22.46 36.76 -6.44
CA ARG A 18 -23.85 36.88 -6.00
C ARG A 18 -24.51 35.50 -6.00
N VAL A 19 -25.20 35.19 -4.91
CA VAL A 19 -26.00 33.96 -4.82
C VAL A 19 -27.26 34.13 -5.68
N LEU A 20 -27.39 33.21 -6.66
CA LEU A 20 -28.58 33.15 -7.52
C LEU A 20 -29.69 32.32 -6.90
N SER A 21 -29.34 31.16 -6.31
CA SER A 21 -30.26 30.31 -5.56
C SER A 21 -29.56 29.61 -4.40
N CYS A 22 -30.33 29.20 -3.39
CA CYS A 22 -29.89 28.42 -2.26
C CYS A 22 -31.02 27.46 -1.85
N GLU A 23 -30.83 26.19 -2.06
CA GLU A 23 -31.82 25.16 -1.78
C GLU A 23 -31.32 24.15 -0.77
N LYS A 24 -32.21 23.53 0.00
CA LYS A 24 -31.84 22.51 0.97
C LYS A 24 -31.47 21.23 0.24
N ALA A 25 -30.26 20.70 0.50
CA ALA A 25 -29.74 19.44 -0.04
C ALA A 25 -29.79 18.32 1.01
N LYS A 26 -29.47 17.08 0.61
CA LYS A 26 -29.39 15.93 1.53
C LYS A 26 -28.44 16.18 2.72
N LYS A 27 -27.34 16.90 2.47
CA LYS A 27 -26.38 17.34 3.49
C LYS A 27 -26.10 18.82 3.25
N GLY A 28 -26.59 19.69 4.12
CA GLY A 28 -26.40 21.15 3.97
C GLY A 28 -27.30 21.80 2.90
N PHE A 29 -26.70 22.63 2.06
CA PHE A 29 -27.39 23.45 1.07
C PHE A 29 -26.67 23.39 -0.28
N ALA A 30 -27.42 23.46 -1.36
CA ALA A 30 -26.91 23.61 -2.72
C ALA A 30 -27.05 25.07 -3.13
N VAL A 31 -25.94 25.71 -3.43
CA VAL A 31 -25.87 27.15 -3.76
C VAL A 31 -25.41 27.32 -5.19
N VAL A 32 -26.10 28.13 -5.97
CA VAL A 32 -25.72 28.55 -7.32
C VAL A 32 -25.27 30.01 -7.26
N LEU A 33 -24.11 30.27 -7.88
CA LEU A 33 -23.53 31.62 -7.97
C LEU A 33 -23.62 32.17 -9.41
N ASP A 34 -23.57 33.50 -9.56
CA ASP A 34 -23.49 34.18 -10.86
C ASP A 34 -22.14 33.88 -11.55
N LYS A 35 -21.07 33.77 -10.78
CA LYS A 35 -19.71 33.39 -11.24
C LYS A 35 -18.97 32.61 -10.17
N THR A 36 -18.03 31.75 -10.58
CA THR A 36 -17.29 30.92 -9.63
C THR A 36 -15.87 30.58 -10.10
N ALA A 37 -14.92 30.61 -9.16
CA ALA A 37 -13.59 30.05 -9.34
C ALA A 37 -13.48 28.62 -8.76
N PHE A 38 -14.50 28.13 -8.05
CA PHE A 38 -14.55 26.75 -7.57
C PHE A 38 -14.72 25.78 -8.74
N PHE A 39 -13.76 24.86 -8.92
CA PHE A 39 -13.83 23.84 -9.93
C PHE A 39 -14.69 22.67 -9.44
N PRO A 40 -15.72 22.24 -10.19
CA PRO A 40 -16.49 21.04 -9.87
C PRO A 40 -15.66 19.79 -10.12
N GLU A 41 -16.01 18.68 -9.46
CA GLU A 41 -15.38 17.40 -9.74
C GLU A 41 -15.45 17.05 -11.23
N GLY A 42 -14.32 16.73 -11.83
CA GLY A 42 -14.26 16.43 -13.26
C GLY A 42 -12.87 16.06 -13.74
N GLY A 43 -12.78 15.30 -14.84
CA GLY A 43 -11.50 14.93 -15.43
C GLY A 43 -10.55 14.15 -14.53
N GLY A 44 -11.06 13.44 -13.52
CA GLY A 44 -10.26 12.72 -12.54
C GLY A 44 -9.72 13.59 -11.39
N GLN A 45 -10.06 14.88 -11.37
CA GLN A 45 -9.71 15.81 -10.30
C GLN A 45 -10.91 16.02 -9.36
N PRO A 46 -10.74 15.94 -8.02
CA PRO A 46 -11.77 16.25 -7.04
C PRO A 46 -12.21 17.71 -7.08
N ALA A 47 -13.44 17.97 -6.62
CA ALA A 47 -14.00 19.32 -6.48
C ALA A 47 -13.22 20.19 -5.50
N ASP A 48 -13.18 21.51 -5.78
CA ASP A 48 -12.59 22.46 -4.83
C ASP A 48 -13.41 22.61 -3.55
N THR A 49 -12.71 23.05 -2.51
CA THR A 49 -13.27 23.42 -1.20
C THR A 49 -12.89 24.85 -0.85
N GLY A 50 -13.53 25.41 0.17
CA GLY A 50 -13.25 26.77 0.60
C GLY A 50 -14.44 27.42 1.34
N LEU A 51 -14.62 28.72 1.17
CA LEU A 51 -15.66 29.52 1.85
C LEU A 51 -16.45 30.38 0.86
N ILE A 52 -17.75 30.50 1.07
CA ILE A 52 -18.62 31.52 0.48
C ILE A 52 -19.22 32.31 1.65
N GLY A 53 -18.67 33.50 1.91
CA GLY A 53 -19.00 34.25 3.15
C GLY A 53 -18.74 33.40 4.41
N PRO A 54 -19.75 33.14 5.26
CA PRO A 54 -19.61 32.32 6.45
C PRO A 54 -19.73 30.81 6.17
N ALA A 55 -20.19 30.41 4.97
CA ALA A 55 -20.52 29.03 4.66
C ALA A 55 -19.30 28.25 4.09
N ALA A 56 -19.01 27.10 4.66
CA ALA A 56 -17.94 26.22 4.14
C ALA A 56 -18.45 25.40 2.94
N VAL A 57 -17.75 25.50 1.82
CA VAL A 57 -17.96 24.66 0.62
C VAL A 57 -17.28 23.31 0.84
N ARG A 58 -18.07 22.25 0.80
CA ARG A 58 -17.62 20.88 1.03
C ARG A 58 -17.47 20.08 -0.26
N ASP A 59 -18.21 20.43 -1.28
CA ASP A 59 -18.23 19.79 -2.58
C ASP A 59 -18.75 20.76 -3.65
N VAL A 60 -18.35 20.56 -4.90
CA VAL A 60 -18.84 21.31 -6.05
C VAL A 60 -19.10 20.34 -7.18
N GLN A 61 -20.31 20.39 -7.77
CA GLN A 61 -20.72 19.50 -8.84
C GLN A 61 -21.33 20.29 -10.00
N GLU A 62 -21.10 19.84 -11.23
CA GLU A 62 -21.80 20.37 -12.40
C GLU A 62 -22.99 19.45 -12.75
N GLN A 63 -24.21 19.98 -12.74
CA GLN A 63 -25.42 19.24 -13.06
C GLN A 63 -26.28 20.07 -14.03
N ASN A 64 -26.63 19.50 -15.18
CA ASN A 64 -27.43 20.17 -16.20
C ASN A 64 -26.91 21.55 -16.64
N GLY A 65 -25.57 21.75 -16.61
CA GLY A 65 -24.94 23.02 -16.98
C GLY A 65 -24.93 24.08 -15.88
N GLU A 66 -25.39 23.74 -14.67
CA GLU A 66 -25.29 24.58 -13.48
C GLU A 66 -24.21 24.07 -12.53
N ILE A 67 -23.46 24.99 -11.90
CA ILE A 67 -22.46 24.68 -10.88
C ILE A 67 -23.09 24.79 -9.50
N LEU A 68 -23.22 23.65 -8.82
CA LEU A 68 -23.80 23.52 -7.49
C LEU A 68 -22.70 23.47 -6.43
N HIS A 69 -22.67 24.45 -5.53
CA HIS A 69 -21.75 24.50 -4.38
C HIS A 69 -22.46 23.95 -3.15
N TYR A 70 -22.00 22.81 -2.63
CA TYR A 70 -22.59 22.20 -1.43
C TYR A 70 -21.96 22.81 -0.18
N THR A 71 -22.78 23.56 0.58
CA THR A 71 -22.36 24.32 1.76
C THR A 71 -22.98 23.77 3.05
N ASP A 72 -22.32 24.04 4.19
CA ASP A 72 -22.80 23.63 5.51
C ASP A 72 -23.85 24.58 6.07
N GLN A 73 -23.97 25.82 5.54
CA GLN A 73 -24.91 26.83 5.96
C GLN A 73 -25.67 27.43 4.77
N ALA A 74 -26.89 27.88 5.03
CA ALA A 74 -27.69 28.58 4.02
C ALA A 74 -27.12 29.99 3.75
N LEU A 75 -27.21 30.39 2.48
CA LEU A 75 -26.87 31.75 2.03
C LEU A 75 -28.11 32.43 1.45
N THR A 76 -28.15 33.76 1.53
CA THR A 76 -29.31 34.55 1.09
C THR A 76 -29.25 34.79 -0.42
N PRO A 77 -30.22 34.31 -1.22
CA PRO A 77 -30.34 34.66 -2.62
C PRO A 77 -30.36 36.15 -2.87
N GLY A 78 -29.67 36.61 -3.93
CA GLY A 78 -29.53 38.01 -4.29
C GLY A 78 -28.41 38.76 -3.55
N GLN A 79 -27.86 38.20 -2.46
CA GLN A 79 -26.75 38.79 -1.72
C GLN A 79 -25.42 38.46 -2.35
N GLU A 80 -24.48 39.41 -2.30
CA GLU A 80 -23.07 39.22 -2.73
C GLU A 80 -22.24 38.80 -1.52
N TYR A 81 -21.35 37.79 -1.74
CA TYR A 81 -20.46 37.28 -0.73
C TYR A 81 -19.01 37.24 -1.26
N ALA A 82 -18.06 37.50 -0.37
CA ALA A 82 -16.68 37.20 -0.61
C ALA A 82 -16.47 35.67 -0.62
N CYS A 83 -15.77 35.16 -1.61
CA CYS A 83 -15.49 33.76 -1.80
C CYS A 83 -13.98 33.54 -1.75
N ALA A 84 -13.56 32.47 -1.08
CA ALA A 84 -12.16 32.09 -0.99
C ALA A 84 -12.01 30.56 -1.13
N LEU A 85 -11.19 30.12 -2.07
CA LEU A 85 -10.82 28.72 -2.25
C LEU A 85 -9.79 28.31 -1.17
N ASP A 86 -9.78 27.03 -0.82
CA ASP A 86 -8.62 26.38 -0.21
C ASP A 86 -7.48 26.34 -1.25
N TRP A 87 -6.67 27.39 -1.25
CA TRP A 87 -5.65 27.61 -2.27
C TRP A 87 -4.56 26.56 -2.23
N GLU A 88 -4.14 26.11 -1.04
CA GLU A 88 -3.11 25.07 -0.93
C GLU A 88 -3.58 23.77 -1.60
N THR A 89 -4.80 23.36 -1.33
CA THR A 89 -5.42 22.18 -1.94
C THR A 89 -5.60 22.36 -3.46
N ARG A 90 -6.07 23.53 -3.93
CA ARG A 90 -6.21 23.85 -5.35
C ARG A 90 -4.84 23.80 -6.06
N LEU A 91 -3.84 24.46 -5.53
CA LEU A 91 -2.50 24.49 -6.13
C LEU A 91 -1.89 23.08 -6.20
N CYS A 92 -1.99 22.31 -5.12
CA CYS A 92 -1.54 20.92 -5.10
C CYS A 92 -2.21 20.09 -6.22
N ARG A 93 -3.53 20.24 -6.41
CA ARG A 93 -4.26 19.54 -7.48
C ARG A 93 -3.80 19.98 -8.87
N MET A 94 -3.61 21.30 -9.10
CA MET A 94 -3.08 21.80 -10.36
C MET A 94 -1.65 21.29 -10.62
N GLN A 95 -0.78 21.24 -9.61
CA GLN A 95 0.57 20.68 -9.73
C GLN A 95 0.53 19.20 -10.13
N ASN A 96 -0.28 18.42 -9.45
CA ASN A 96 -0.45 16.99 -9.74
C ASN A 96 -1.04 16.77 -11.13
N HIS A 97 -2.10 17.48 -11.51
CA HIS A 97 -2.74 17.33 -12.82
C HIS A 97 -1.81 17.77 -13.97
N SER A 98 -1.10 18.88 -13.82
CA SER A 98 -0.14 19.34 -14.81
C SER A 98 1.07 18.40 -14.92
N GLY A 99 1.49 17.81 -13.81
CA GLY A 99 2.52 16.76 -13.79
C GLY A 99 2.07 15.48 -14.51
N GLU A 100 0.79 15.09 -14.36
CA GLU A 100 0.19 14.00 -15.13
C GLU A 100 0.29 14.25 -16.62
N HIS A 101 -0.09 15.45 -17.09
CA HIS A 101 0.00 15.82 -18.49
C HIS A 101 1.43 15.70 -19.03
N ILE A 102 2.43 16.16 -18.27
CA ILE A 102 3.85 16.06 -18.68
C ILE A 102 4.27 14.60 -18.82
N ILE A 103 3.97 13.76 -17.80
CA ILE A 103 4.30 12.32 -17.82
C ILE A 103 3.60 11.63 -18.99
N SER A 104 2.31 11.89 -19.19
CA SER A 104 1.52 11.28 -20.25
C SER A 104 1.98 11.70 -21.64
N GLY A 105 2.27 12.99 -21.83
CA GLY A 105 2.77 13.50 -23.11
C GLY A 105 4.15 12.92 -23.47
N ILE A 106 5.08 12.87 -22.52
CA ILE A 106 6.41 12.27 -22.73
C ILE A 106 6.28 10.76 -23.02
N THR A 107 5.46 10.04 -22.26
CA THR A 107 5.23 8.61 -22.46
C THR A 107 4.66 8.32 -23.86
N HIS A 108 3.65 9.07 -24.27
CA HIS A 108 3.08 8.95 -25.60
C HIS A 108 4.12 9.24 -26.70
N LYS A 109 4.90 10.31 -26.55
CA LYS A 109 5.92 10.72 -27.52
C LYS A 109 7.06 9.69 -27.68
N LEU A 110 7.53 9.09 -26.59
CA LEU A 110 8.65 8.16 -26.60
C LEU A 110 8.25 6.73 -26.95
N TYR A 111 7.10 6.28 -26.47
CA TYR A 111 6.72 4.86 -26.53
C TYR A 111 5.39 4.61 -27.25
N GLY A 112 4.65 5.64 -27.62
CA GLY A 112 3.34 5.52 -28.29
C GLY A 112 2.25 4.98 -27.36
N PHE A 113 2.45 4.99 -26.03
CA PHE A 113 1.46 4.49 -25.08
C PHE A 113 0.52 5.60 -24.63
N ASP A 114 -0.78 5.28 -24.62
CA ASP A 114 -1.83 6.20 -24.21
C ASP A 114 -2.12 6.07 -22.72
N ASN A 115 -2.42 7.22 -22.09
CA ASN A 115 -3.03 7.26 -20.78
C ASN A 115 -4.50 6.81 -20.90
N VAL A 116 -4.79 5.61 -20.41
CA VAL A 116 -6.13 4.98 -20.43
C VAL A 116 -6.87 5.09 -19.09
N GLY A 117 -6.22 5.60 -18.05
CA GLY A 117 -6.80 5.83 -16.73
C GLY A 117 -6.03 6.86 -15.92
N PHE A 118 -6.76 7.76 -15.24
CA PHE A 118 -6.18 8.72 -14.30
C PHE A 118 -7.09 8.86 -13.10
N HIS A 119 -6.50 8.85 -11.92
CA HIS A 119 -7.21 9.09 -10.67
C HIS A 119 -6.32 9.86 -9.69
N MET A 120 -6.85 10.94 -9.15
CA MET A 120 -6.20 11.73 -8.11
C MET A 120 -6.70 11.26 -6.75
N GLY A 121 -5.95 10.35 -6.12
CA GLY A 121 -6.22 9.82 -4.79
C GLY A 121 -5.85 10.82 -3.68
N ALA A 122 -6.14 10.44 -2.43
CA ALA A 122 -5.81 11.26 -1.25
C ALA A 122 -4.31 11.29 -0.92
N GLU A 123 -3.57 10.23 -1.22
CA GLU A 123 -2.15 10.10 -0.90
C GLU A 123 -1.26 10.28 -2.12
N CYS A 124 -1.68 9.75 -3.27
CA CYS A 124 -0.97 9.84 -4.53
C CYS A 124 -1.96 9.83 -5.69
N MET A 125 -1.50 10.19 -6.87
CA MET A 125 -2.25 9.97 -8.10
C MET A 125 -1.76 8.72 -8.82
N THR A 126 -2.67 8.12 -9.60
CA THR A 126 -2.38 6.96 -10.45
C THR A 126 -2.62 7.27 -11.91
N ILE A 127 -1.75 6.77 -12.77
CA ILE A 127 -1.89 6.81 -14.24
C ILE A 127 -1.79 5.37 -14.76
N ASP A 128 -2.75 4.98 -15.61
CA ASP A 128 -2.72 3.70 -16.31
C ASP A 128 -2.32 3.92 -17.76
N PHE A 129 -1.25 3.28 -18.20
CA PHE A 129 -0.81 3.31 -19.60
C PHE A 129 -1.17 2.02 -20.34
N SER A 130 -1.42 2.15 -21.66
CA SER A 130 -1.81 1.05 -22.54
C SER A 130 -0.70 0.03 -22.82
N GLY A 131 0.53 0.30 -22.40
CA GLY A 131 1.69 -0.58 -22.61
C GLY A 131 2.52 -0.76 -21.34
N GLU A 132 3.37 -1.79 -21.33
CA GLU A 132 4.29 -2.07 -20.21
C GLU A 132 5.53 -1.18 -20.30
N LEU A 133 5.96 -0.62 -19.17
CA LEU A 133 7.19 0.17 -19.03
C LEU A 133 8.11 -0.46 -18.00
N SER A 134 9.39 -0.56 -18.31
CA SER A 134 10.41 -0.96 -17.35
C SER A 134 10.74 0.20 -16.39
N TRP A 135 11.36 -0.12 -15.26
CA TRP A 135 11.76 0.93 -14.29
C TRP A 135 12.82 1.88 -14.88
N GLU A 136 13.67 1.40 -15.78
CA GLU A 136 14.65 2.23 -16.51
C GLU A 136 13.94 3.24 -17.39
N GLN A 137 12.91 2.82 -18.15
CA GLN A 137 12.10 3.70 -19.00
C GLN A 137 11.33 4.73 -18.15
N LEU A 138 10.78 4.29 -17.01
CA LEU A 138 10.10 5.19 -16.05
C LEU A 138 11.07 6.22 -15.47
N THR A 139 12.30 5.85 -15.18
CA THR A 139 13.35 6.75 -14.71
C THR A 139 13.73 7.79 -15.79
N GLU A 140 13.76 7.39 -17.06
CA GLU A 140 13.96 8.30 -18.18
C GLU A 140 12.81 9.30 -18.29
N ILE A 141 11.55 8.82 -18.25
CA ILE A 141 10.35 9.67 -18.28
C ILE A 141 10.38 10.67 -17.11
N GLU A 142 10.65 10.21 -15.87
CA GLU A 142 10.76 11.08 -14.69
C GLU A 142 11.85 12.16 -14.88
N THR A 143 12.97 11.79 -15.46
CA THR A 143 14.07 12.72 -15.71
C THR A 143 13.67 13.80 -16.72
N LEU A 144 13.05 13.42 -17.83
CA LEU A 144 12.57 14.36 -18.86
C LEU A 144 11.43 15.23 -18.34
N ALA A 145 10.52 14.67 -17.52
CA ALA A 145 9.45 15.41 -16.89
C ALA A 145 9.98 16.51 -15.95
N ASN A 146 10.97 16.20 -15.13
CA ASN A 146 11.62 17.20 -14.27
C ASN A 146 12.50 18.18 -15.07
N GLN A 147 12.97 17.81 -16.27
CA GLN A 147 13.59 18.78 -17.18
C GLN A 147 12.54 19.79 -17.67
N ALA A 148 11.36 19.33 -18.11
CA ALA A 148 10.27 20.22 -18.52
C ALA A 148 9.81 21.17 -17.39
N VAL A 149 9.84 20.70 -16.13
CA VAL A 149 9.59 21.57 -14.96
C VAL A 149 10.66 22.66 -14.84
N ARG A 150 11.94 22.33 -14.99
CA ARG A 150 13.05 23.29 -14.90
C ARG A 150 13.07 24.30 -16.06
N ASP A 151 12.61 23.88 -17.23
CA ASP A 151 12.53 24.74 -18.42
C ASP A 151 11.44 25.80 -18.31
N ASP A 152 10.59 25.71 -17.29
CA ASP A 152 9.54 26.67 -16.94
C ASP A 152 8.67 27.05 -18.14
N ILE A 153 8.16 26.04 -18.84
CA ILE A 153 7.37 26.16 -20.07
C ILE A 153 5.98 26.74 -19.76
N PRO A 154 5.46 27.69 -20.56
CA PRO A 154 4.08 28.16 -20.34
C PRO A 154 3.06 27.06 -20.59
N VAL A 155 2.04 26.97 -19.70
CA VAL A 155 0.88 26.10 -19.86
C VAL A 155 -0.30 26.95 -20.28
N THR A 156 -0.81 26.72 -21.48
CA THR A 156 -1.91 27.50 -22.05
C THR A 156 -3.15 26.65 -22.19
N ALA A 157 -4.31 27.28 -22.13
CA ALA A 157 -5.58 26.63 -22.37
C ALA A 157 -6.44 27.48 -23.29
N SER A 158 -7.07 26.85 -24.27
CA SER A 158 -7.92 27.53 -25.27
C SER A 158 -9.15 26.67 -25.59
N PHE A 159 -10.11 27.30 -26.23
CA PHE A 159 -11.27 26.65 -26.87
C PHE A 159 -11.16 26.87 -28.37
N PRO A 160 -10.44 26.02 -29.12
CA PRO A 160 -10.30 26.19 -30.56
C PRO A 160 -11.61 26.08 -31.29
N ALA A 161 -11.78 26.80 -32.40
CA ALA A 161 -12.92 26.62 -33.27
C ALA A 161 -12.95 25.19 -33.84
N PRO A 162 -14.14 24.64 -34.20
CA PRO A 162 -14.26 23.27 -34.73
C PRO A 162 -13.37 23.01 -35.96
N GLU A 163 -13.18 24.01 -36.79
CA GLU A 163 -12.29 23.95 -37.97
C GLU A 163 -10.83 23.81 -37.59
N GLU A 164 -10.37 24.59 -36.60
CA GLU A 164 -8.99 24.47 -36.03
C GLU A 164 -8.78 23.14 -35.37
N LEU A 165 -9.77 22.70 -34.56
CA LEU A 165 -9.72 21.44 -33.82
C LEU A 165 -9.58 20.22 -34.73
N SER A 166 -10.23 20.25 -35.93
CA SER A 166 -10.15 19.18 -36.94
C SER A 166 -8.74 18.97 -37.53
N HIS A 167 -7.88 19.99 -37.48
CA HIS A 167 -6.49 19.96 -37.96
C HIS A 167 -5.45 19.85 -36.84
N MET A 168 -5.90 19.79 -35.58
CA MET A 168 -5.02 19.79 -34.42
C MET A 168 -4.79 18.36 -33.92
N GLU A 169 -3.52 17.96 -33.84
CA GLU A 169 -3.18 16.72 -33.13
C GLU A 169 -3.16 16.96 -31.63
N TYR A 170 -4.01 16.24 -30.88
CA TYR A 170 -4.08 16.28 -29.42
C TYR A 170 -4.50 14.94 -28.85
N ARG A 171 -4.09 14.67 -27.61
CA ARG A 171 -4.53 13.50 -26.87
C ARG A 171 -5.94 13.75 -26.29
N SER A 172 -6.78 12.73 -26.33
CA SER A 172 -8.08 12.76 -25.66
C SER A 172 -8.45 11.37 -25.16
N LYS A 173 -9.06 11.31 -23.97
CA LYS A 173 -9.65 10.08 -23.43
C LYS A 173 -11.09 9.83 -23.90
N LEU A 174 -11.73 10.86 -24.45
CA LEU A 174 -13.12 10.83 -24.88
C LEU A 174 -13.23 11.36 -26.30
N GLU A 175 -14.18 10.85 -27.05
CA GLU A 175 -14.58 11.49 -28.32
C GLU A 175 -15.42 12.73 -28.00
N LEU A 176 -14.80 13.91 -28.05
CA LEU A 176 -15.45 15.18 -27.76
C LEU A 176 -15.83 15.86 -29.08
N THR A 177 -17.07 16.36 -29.17
CA THR A 177 -17.60 16.97 -30.42
C THR A 177 -17.88 18.47 -30.26
N HIS A 178 -18.03 18.97 -29.05
CA HIS A 178 -18.40 20.36 -28.78
C HIS A 178 -17.66 20.91 -27.55
N ASP A 179 -17.34 22.19 -27.55
CA ASP A 179 -16.73 22.94 -26.45
C ASP A 179 -15.44 22.28 -25.88
N VAL A 180 -14.60 21.78 -26.80
CA VAL A 180 -13.36 21.09 -26.43
C VAL A 180 -12.34 22.10 -25.94
N ARG A 181 -11.98 22.03 -24.66
CA ARG A 181 -10.89 22.82 -24.10
C ARG A 181 -9.57 22.06 -24.29
N ILE A 182 -8.63 22.68 -24.97
CA ILE A 182 -7.27 22.16 -25.20
C ILE A 182 -6.31 22.81 -24.22
N VAL A 183 -5.57 22.00 -23.49
CA VAL A 183 -4.42 22.39 -22.66
C VAL A 183 -3.16 22.04 -23.43
N GLU A 184 -2.26 22.99 -23.56
CA GLU A 184 -1.00 22.83 -24.30
C GLU A 184 0.20 23.20 -23.43
N ILE A 185 1.18 22.30 -23.41
CA ILE A 185 2.54 22.49 -22.90
C ILE A 185 3.47 22.33 -24.08
N PRO A 186 3.92 23.42 -24.70
CA PRO A 186 4.65 23.38 -25.96
C PRO A 186 5.83 22.40 -25.97
N GLY A 187 5.86 21.50 -26.96
CA GLY A 187 6.89 20.47 -27.09
C GLY A 187 6.79 19.26 -26.17
N VAL A 188 5.86 19.30 -25.20
CA VAL A 188 5.67 18.25 -24.19
C VAL A 188 4.33 17.53 -24.35
N ASP A 189 3.22 18.25 -24.30
CA ASP A 189 1.88 17.69 -24.36
C ASP A 189 0.86 18.66 -24.97
N ARG A 190 -0.15 18.12 -25.63
CA ARG A 190 -1.38 18.79 -26.03
C ARG A 190 -2.54 17.84 -25.82
N CYS A 191 -3.48 18.21 -24.95
CA CYS A 191 -4.53 17.30 -24.51
C CYS A 191 -5.86 18.02 -24.28
N ALA A 192 -6.96 17.35 -24.60
CA ALA A 192 -8.29 17.80 -24.22
C ALA A 192 -8.49 17.63 -22.71
N CYS A 193 -8.67 18.73 -21.97
CA CYS A 193 -8.80 18.71 -20.53
C CYS A 193 -9.63 19.89 -20.00
N CYS A 194 -10.59 19.59 -19.09
CA CYS A 194 -11.45 20.59 -18.48
C CYS A 194 -10.91 21.16 -17.15
N ALA A 195 -9.90 20.52 -16.56
CA ALA A 195 -9.41 20.92 -15.23
C ALA A 195 -8.51 22.17 -15.26
N PRO A 196 -8.39 22.89 -14.14
CA PRO A 196 -7.41 23.98 -14.00
C PRO A 196 -5.98 23.42 -13.89
N HIS A 197 -5.05 24.13 -14.50
CA HIS A 197 -3.62 23.81 -14.53
C HIS A 197 -2.80 24.97 -13.97
N VAL A 198 -1.54 24.69 -13.62
CA VAL A 198 -0.55 25.74 -13.35
C VAL A 198 -0.32 26.59 -14.60
N LYS A 199 0.12 27.83 -14.46
CA LYS A 199 0.41 28.73 -15.60
C LYS A 199 1.73 28.40 -16.27
N ARG A 200 2.66 27.84 -15.52
CA ARG A 200 3.99 27.47 -16.01
C ARG A 200 4.43 26.15 -15.35
N THR A 201 5.18 25.34 -16.08
CA THR A 201 5.64 24.05 -15.56
C THR A 201 6.54 24.16 -14.33
N GLY A 202 7.26 25.28 -14.17
CA GLY A 202 8.07 25.57 -12.99
C GLY A 202 7.29 25.60 -11.68
N GLU A 203 5.99 25.96 -11.72
CA GLU A 203 5.12 25.95 -10.53
C GLU A 203 4.85 24.55 -9.99
N ILE A 204 5.08 23.49 -10.79
CA ILE A 204 4.94 22.10 -10.35
C ILE A 204 6.03 21.78 -9.31
N GLY A 205 7.23 22.31 -9.47
CA GLY A 205 8.36 22.14 -8.56
C GLY A 205 9.07 20.79 -8.74
N LEU A 206 8.47 19.67 -8.38
CA LEU A 206 9.06 18.33 -8.50
C LEU A 206 7.99 17.32 -8.92
N ILE A 207 8.32 16.43 -9.84
CA ILE A 207 7.53 15.24 -10.20
C ILE A 207 8.27 14.01 -9.70
N LYS A 208 7.61 13.15 -8.91
CA LYS A 208 8.23 11.93 -8.36
C LYS A 208 7.37 10.71 -8.62
N LEU A 209 7.92 9.74 -9.35
CA LEU A 209 7.31 8.41 -9.49
C LEU A 209 7.59 7.59 -8.24
N LEU A 210 6.57 6.94 -7.69
CA LEU A 210 6.63 6.19 -6.43
C LEU A 210 6.71 4.68 -6.68
N SER A 211 5.80 4.17 -7.51
CA SER A 211 5.71 2.76 -7.82
C SER A 211 5.22 2.51 -9.25
N ALA A 212 5.40 1.29 -9.73
CA ALA A 212 4.84 0.80 -10.97
C ALA A 212 4.44 -0.67 -10.84
N GLU A 213 3.26 -1.01 -11.31
CA GLU A 213 2.76 -2.39 -11.30
C GLU A 213 2.06 -2.73 -12.64
N ARG A 214 2.07 -4.01 -13.01
CA ARG A 214 1.32 -4.48 -14.17
C ARG A 214 -0.18 -4.30 -13.96
N HIS A 215 -0.85 -3.69 -14.93
CA HIS A 215 -2.28 -3.44 -14.86
C HIS A 215 -2.94 -3.58 -16.23
N ARG A 216 -3.91 -4.51 -16.35
CA ARG A 216 -4.79 -4.69 -17.54
C ARG A 216 -4.07 -4.72 -18.90
N GLY A 217 -2.90 -5.35 -18.96
CA GLY A 217 -2.10 -5.44 -20.19
C GLY A 217 -1.17 -4.25 -20.43
N GLY A 218 -1.09 -3.33 -19.50
CA GLY A 218 -0.15 -2.20 -19.47
C GLY A 218 0.45 -2.03 -18.08
N VAL A 219 0.73 -0.79 -17.70
CA VAL A 219 1.32 -0.44 -16.41
C VAL A 219 0.49 0.63 -15.70
N ARG A 220 0.28 0.44 -14.40
CA ARG A 220 -0.18 1.48 -13.48
C ARG A 220 1.03 2.06 -12.78
N ILE A 221 1.15 3.37 -12.79
CA ILE A 221 2.18 4.08 -12.03
C ILE A 221 1.52 4.95 -10.96
N GLU A 222 2.18 5.03 -9.80
CA GLU A 222 1.86 5.97 -8.73
C GLU A 222 2.87 7.10 -8.74
N LEU A 223 2.39 8.31 -8.59
CA LEU A 223 3.24 9.50 -8.59
C LEU A 223 2.63 10.64 -7.78
N VAL A 224 3.49 11.57 -7.42
CA VAL A 224 3.14 12.80 -6.70
C VAL A 224 3.93 13.98 -7.28
N CYS A 225 3.35 15.19 -7.16
CA CYS A 225 3.99 16.41 -7.61
C CYS A 225 4.06 17.47 -6.51
N GLY A 226 4.91 18.47 -6.70
CA GLY A 226 4.98 19.65 -5.86
C GLY A 226 5.31 19.36 -4.39
N MET A 227 4.51 19.92 -3.51
CA MET A 227 4.69 19.74 -2.06
C MET A 227 4.42 18.32 -1.59
N ASP A 228 3.59 17.54 -2.29
CA ASP A 228 3.39 16.12 -2.02
C ASP A 228 4.67 15.32 -2.29
N ALA A 229 5.35 15.61 -3.41
CA ALA A 229 6.63 14.99 -3.71
C ALA A 229 7.70 15.32 -2.66
N LEU A 230 7.71 16.55 -2.14
CA LEU A 230 8.62 16.94 -1.06
C LEU A 230 8.27 16.22 0.25
N ARG A 231 6.97 16.05 0.56
CA ARG A 231 6.52 15.30 1.74
C ARG A 231 6.96 13.84 1.66
N GLU A 232 6.80 13.21 0.50
CA GLU A 232 7.24 11.82 0.27
C GLU A 232 8.77 11.68 0.38
N CYS A 233 9.54 12.58 -0.21
CA CYS A 233 10.99 12.59 -0.05
C CYS A 233 11.42 12.70 1.43
N ARG A 234 10.73 13.51 2.23
CA ARG A 234 10.99 13.64 3.68
C ARG A 234 10.66 12.36 4.43
N LEU A 235 9.56 11.68 4.08
CA LEU A 235 9.17 10.41 4.67
C LEU A 235 10.20 9.32 4.36
N MET A 236 10.61 9.19 3.09
CA MET A 236 11.66 8.27 2.66
C MET A 236 12.98 8.55 3.40
N GLN A 237 13.39 9.82 3.51
CA GLN A 237 14.59 10.23 4.25
C GLN A 237 14.51 9.84 5.73
N LYS A 238 13.37 10.07 6.39
CA LYS A 238 13.13 9.70 7.79
C LYS A 238 13.30 8.18 7.98
N ASN A 239 12.66 7.37 7.13
CA ASN A 239 12.70 5.92 7.20
C ASN A 239 14.12 5.38 6.97
N VAL A 240 14.81 5.84 5.91
CA VAL A 240 16.19 5.42 5.63
C VAL A 240 17.13 5.85 6.76
N THR A 241 16.94 7.02 7.36
CA THR A 241 17.74 7.47 8.51
C THR A 241 17.53 6.58 9.73
N ALA A 242 16.28 6.22 10.02
CA ALA A 242 15.97 5.31 11.14
C ALA A 242 16.57 3.91 10.91
N ILE A 243 16.40 3.32 9.72
CA ILE A 243 17.00 2.02 9.36
C ILE A 243 18.53 2.08 9.48
N SER A 244 19.17 3.16 9.00
CA SER A 244 20.62 3.38 9.09
C SER A 244 21.10 3.41 10.53
N GLY A 245 20.32 4.06 11.42
CA GLY A 245 20.61 4.09 12.86
C GLY A 245 20.51 2.70 13.50
N LEU A 246 19.42 1.95 13.25
CA LEU A 246 19.22 0.59 13.78
C LEU A 246 20.34 -0.37 13.34
N LEU A 247 20.82 -0.22 12.11
CA LEU A 247 21.83 -1.11 11.52
C LEU A 247 23.27 -0.61 11.68
N SER A 248 23.48 0.56 12.32
CA SER A 248 24.78 1.23 12.42
C SER A 248 25.47 1.35 11.05
N ALA A 249 24.71 1.65 10.00
CA ALA A 249 25.18 1.70 8.62
C ALA A 249 25.00 3.11 8.02
N ARG A 250 25.80 3.46 7.00
CA ARG A 250 25.58 4.69 6.22
C ARG A 250 24.30 4.56 5.39
N ARG A 251 23.53 5.63 5.20
CA ARG A 251 22.27 5.64 4.44
C ARG A 251 22.38 4.94 3.08
N ALA A 252 23.42 5.23 2.29
CA ALA A 252 23.64 4.60 0.98
C ALA A 252 23.97 3.09 1.05
N LYS A 253 24.20 2.53 2.25
CA LYS A 253 24.52 1.12 2.49
C LYS A 253 23.46 0.41 3.35
N SER A 254 22.30 1.03 3.55
CA SER A 254 21.24 0.46 4.39
C SER A 254 20.70 -0.85 3.82
N ALA A 255 20.50 -0.95 2.51
CA ALA A 255 20.05 -2.19 1.85
C ALA A 255 21.05 -3.34 2.07
N ALA A 256 22.34 -3.12 1.79
CA ALA A 256 23.38 -4.12 2.02
C ALA A 256 23.51 -4.51 3.51
N ALA A 257 23.21 -3.59 4.43
CA ALA A 257 23.19 -3.90 5.86
C ALA A 257 21.99 -4.78 6.24
N VAL A 258 20.82 -4.59 5.65
CA VAL A 258 19.66 -5.47 5.82
C VAL A 258 19.98 -6.87 5.31
N GLU A 259 20.53 -6.99 4.09
CA GLU A 259 20.93 -8.28 3.50
C GLU A 259 21.90 -9.04 4.42
N ARG A 260 22.89 -8.35 4.99
CA ARG A 260 23.82 -8.94 5.95
C ARG A 260 23.12 -9.47 7.20
N VAL A 261 22.16 -8.71 7.77
CA VAL A 261 21.39 -9.16 8.94
C VAL A 261 20.52 -10.36 8.62
N LEU A 262 19.89 -10.40 7.45
CA LEU A 262 19.09 -11.54 7.00
C LEU A 262 19.95 -12.80 6.78
N ALA A 263 21.12 -12.65 6.18
CA ALA A 263 22.07 -13.76 6.01
C ALA A 263 22.58 -14.28 7.36
N GLU A 264 22.92 -13.40 8.30
CA GLU A 264 23.32 -13.79 9.66
C GLU A 264 22.18 -14.49 10.41
N GLN A 265 20.95 -14.01 10.29
CA GLN A 265 19.79 -14.67 10.88
C GLN A 265 19.59 -16.09 10.33
N ALA A 266 19.75 -16.28 9.01
CA ALA A 266 19.67 -17.61 8.39
C ALA A 266 20.75 -18.54 8.94
N ARG A 267 22.00 -18.07 9.01
CA ARG A 267 23.14 -18.82 9.57
C ARG A 267 22.92 -19.19 11.04
N LEU A 268 22.40 -18.28 11.84
CA LEU A 268 22.12 -18.55 13.25
C LEU A 268 20.99 -19.58 13.41
N LYS A 269 19.93 -19.53 12.59
CA LYS A 269 18.87 -20.55 12.60
C LYS A 269 19.42 -21.93 12.25
N GLU A 270 20.26 -22.04 11.24
CA GLU A 270 20.93 -23.30 10.87
C GLU A 270 21.78 -23.81 12.02
N ARG A 271 22.58 -22.92 12.64
CA ARG A 271 23.44 -23.30 13.78
C ARG A 271 22.64 -23.77 14.99
N VAL A 272 21.50 -23.12 15.28
CA VAL A 272 20.59 -23.57 16.34
C VAL A 272 20.04 -24.96 16.03
N ALA A 273 19.62 -25.22 14.78
CA ALA A 273 19.13 -26.53 14.38
C ALA A 273 20.22 -27.63 14.53
N GLU A 274 21.46 -27.38 14.05
CA GLU A 274 22.59 -28.29 14.25
C GLU A 274 22.84 -28.59 15.73
N LEU A 275 22.90 -27.56 16.58
CA LEU A 275 23.13 -27.73 18.01
C LEU A 275 21.99 -28.48 18.69
N SER A 276 20.75 -28.24 18.28
CA SER A 276 19.57 -28.96 18.80
C SER A 276 19.62 -30.45 18.42
N MET A 277 20.03 -30.78 17.19
CA MET A 277 20.22 -32.17 16.76
C MET A 277 21.35 -32.87 17.53
N ALA A 278 22.51 -32.19 17.69
CA ALA A 278 23.61 -32.71 18.49
C ALA A 278 23.23 -32.96 19.95
N LEU A 279 22.45 -32.04 20.54
CA LEU A 279 21.92 -32.19 21.88
C LEU A 279 20.96 -33.39 21.98
N ALA A 280 20.09 -33.59 20.99
CA ALA A 280 19.20 -34.76 20.94
C ALA A 280 19.97 -36.07 20.90
N GLN A 281 21.05 -36.16 20.10
CA GLN A 281 21.93 -37.31 20.02
C GLN A 281 22.63 -37.60 21.36
N LEU A 282 23.27 -36.61 21.96
CA LEU A 282 23.94 -36.74 23.26
C LEU A 282 22.97 -37.17 24.35
N LYS A 283 21.74 -36.64 24.36
CA LYS A 283 20.69 -37.07 25.31
C LYS A 283 20.31 -38.52 25.08
N ALA A 284 20.10 -38.92 23.83
CA ALA A 284 19.79 -40.32 23.53
C ALA A 284 20.91 -41.29 23.96
N GLU A 285 22.18 -40.90 23.78
CA GLU A 285 23.34 -41.71 24.19
C GLU A 285 23.39 -41.99 25.70
N SER A 286 22.87 -41.06 26.53
CA SER A 286 22.83 -41.23 27.98
C SER A 286 21.85 -42.30 28.48
N PHE A 287 20.99 -42.82 27.60
CA PHE A 287 20.04 -43.90 27.96
C PHE A 287 20.58 -45.26 27.54
N SER A 288 20.55 -46.23 28.45
CA SER A 288 20.74 -47.62 28.17
C SER A 288 19.44 -48.28 27.74
N TYR A 289 19.51 -49.46 27.09
CA TYR A 289 18.32 -50.23 26.71
C TYR A 289 17.48 -50.62 27.92
N THR A 290 16.15 -50.54 27.79
CA THR A 290 15.16 -50.96 28.80
C THR A 290 13.99 -51.67 28.11
N GLU A 291 13.42 -52.69 28.71
CA GLU A 291 12.18 -53.33 28.25
C GLU A 291 10.92 -52.43 28.45
N GLY A 292 11.02 -51.41 29.28
CA GLY A 292 9.95 -50.49 29.57
C GLY A 292 9.89 -49.25 28.66
N ASN A 293 9.17 -48.22 29.13
CA ASN A 293 9.04 -46.95 28.45
C ASN A 293 10.16 -45.99 28.86
N ILE A 294 10.56 -45.11 27.94
CA ILE A 294 11.48 -43.98 28.19
C ILE A 294 10.68 -42.67 28.16
N CYS A 295 10.89 -41.82 29.16
CA CYS A 295 10.25 -40.50 29.28
C CYS A 295 11.32 -39.43 29.47
N VAL A 296 11.40 -38.48 28.57
CA VAL A 296 12.37 -37.37 28.59
C VAL A 296 11.65 -36.03 28.57
N PHE A 297 12.06 -35.15 29.46
CA PHE A 297 11.65 -33.73 29.44
C PHE A 297 12.78 -32.86 28.97
N ASP A 298 12.45 -31.94 28.07
CA ASP A 298 13.39 -30.94 27.57
C ASP A 298 12.71 -29.58 27.47
N LYS A 299 13.47 -28.50 27.67
CA LYS A 299 12.96 -27.11 27.56
C LYS A 299 13.45 -26.38 26.34
N VAL A 300 14.40 -26.96 25.62
CA VAL A 300 15.19 -26.29 24.59
C VAL A 300 14.97 -26.87 23.19
N LEU A 301 14.73 -28.20 23.10
CA LEU A 301 14.56 -28.87 21.81
C LEU A 301 13.27 -28.40 21.11
N ASP A 302 13.42 -28.01 19.86
CA ASP A 302 12.29 -27.78 18.97
C ASP A 302 11.63 -29.10 18.50
N GLU A 303 10.57 -29.02 17.73
CA GLU A 303 9.78 -30.19 17.30
C GLU A 303 10.64 -31.16 16.46
N VAL A 304 11.57 -30.63 15.63
CA VAL A 304 12.41 -31.45 14.76
C VAL A 304 13.44 -32.25 15.57
N ALA A 305 14.15 -31.57 16.47
CA ALA A 305 15.12 -32.20 17.34
C ALA A 305 14.45 -33.14 18.39
N LEU A 306 13.27 -32.77 18.86
CA LEU A 306 12.48 -33.64 19.74
C LEU A 306 12.05 -34.92 19.05
N ARG A 307 11.69 -34.85 17.76
CA ARG A 307 11.38 -36.02 16.94
C ARG A 307 12.59 -36.92 16.75
N GLU A 308 13.74 -36.31 16.46
CA GLU A 308 14.99 -37.07 16.32
C GLU A 308 15.37 -37.78 17.62
N LEU A 309 15.25 -37.08 18.76
CA LEU A 309 15.45 -37.69 20.08
C LEU A 309 14.55 -38.93 20.28
N VAL A 310 13.28 -38.84 19.93
CA VAL A 310 12.35 -39.97 20.02
C VAL A 310 12.75 -41.09 19.05
N ASN A 311 13.13 -40.78 17.79
CA ASN A 311 13.64 -41.81 16.85
C ASN A 311 14.83 -42.61 17.43
N LEU A 312 15.78 -41.92 18.08
CA LEU A 312 16.91 -42.55 18.71
C LEU A 312 16.54 -43.34 19.97
N LEU A 313 15.61 -42.84 20.76
CA LEU A 313 15.17 -43.51 22.00
C LEU A 313 14.30 -44.75 21.77
N VAL A 314 13.56 -44.80 20.66
CA VAL A 314 12.75 -45.97 20.26
C VAL A 314 13.65 -47.20 20.01
N GLU A 315 14.91 -47.00 19.57
CA GLU A 315 15.88 -48.06 19.44
C GLU A 315 16.39 -48.62 20.77
N LYS A 316 16.13 -47.90 21.86
CA LYS A 316 16.62 -48.19 23.22
C LYS A 316 15.54 -48.62 24.19
N CYS A 317 14.30 -48.85 23.72
CA CYS A 317 13.20 -49.30 24.60
C CYS A 317 12.34 -50.36 23.94
N GLY A 318 11.83 -51.28 24.75
CA GLY A 318 10.85 -52.28 24.33
C GLY A 318 9.42 -51.76 24.30
N GLY A 319 9.15 -50.60 24.93
CA GLY A 319 7.85 -49.96 25.04
C GLY A 319 7.73 -48.71 24.19
N MET A 320 7.33 -47.61 24.79
CA MET A 320 7.18 -46.28 24.21
C MET A 320 8.34 -45.36 24.60
N ALA A 321 8.88 -44.60 23.66
CA ALA A 321 9.78 -43.46 23.91
C ALA A 321 9.00 -42.14 23.78
N GLY A 322 8.91 -41.37 24.85
CA GLY A 322 8.23 -40.07 24.86
C GLY A 322 9.20 -38.95 25.20
N ALA A 323 9.19 -37.92 24.38
CA ALA A 323 9.90 -36.67 24.63
C ALA A 323 8.92 -35.48 24.70
N PHE A 324 9.10 -34.67 25.73
CA PHE A 324 8.17 -33.58 26.10
C PHE A 324 8.94 -32.26 26.24
N SER A 325 8.58 -31.25 25.45
CA SER A 325 9.19 -29.92 25.49
C SER A 325 8.17 -28.89 26.03
N GLY A 326 8.55 -28.16 27.08
CA GLY A 326 7.70 -27.17 27.72
C GLY A 326 7.80 -27.13 29.24
N SER A 327 6.74 -26.68 29.90
CA SER A 327 6.63 -26.61 31.36
C SER A 327 5.20 -26.82 31.82
N ASP A 328 5.03 -27.03 33.15
CA ASP A 328 3.71 -27.21 33.78
C ASP A 328 2.81 -25.97 33.59
N GLU A 329 3.40 -24.78 33.42
CA GLU A 329 2.68 -23.50 33.20
C GLU A 329 2.24 -23.32 31.77
N THR A 330 3.11 -23.67 30.81
CA THR A 330 2.88 -23.43 29.37
C THR A 330 2.31 -24.63 28.63
N GLY A 331 2.28 -25.79 29.30
CA GLY A 331 2.00 -27.08 28.68
C GLY A 331 3.20 -27.65 27.95
N TYR A 332 3.01 -28.80 27.33
CA TYR A 332 4.07 -29.56 26.69
C TYR A 332 3.74 -29.86 25.24
N LEU A 333 4.67 -29.58 24.35
CA LEU A 333 4.76 -30.22 23.04
C LEU A 333 5.25 -31.65 23.31
N TYR A 334 4.58 -32.67 22.78
CA TYR A 334 5.02 -34.05 22.95
C TYR A 334 5.20 -34.75 21.61
N ILE A 335 6.17 -35.64 21.58
CA ILE A 335 6.33 -36.68 20.56
C ILE A 335 6.52 -38.01 21.30
N ILE A 336 5.76 -39.02 20.91
CA ILE A 336 5.85 -40.38 21.43
C ILE A 336 6.00 -41.33 20.26
N GLY A 337 7.01 -42.19 20.31
CA GLY A 337 7.30 -43.23 19.33
C GLY A 337 7.31 -44.61 19.93
N SER A 338 7.05 -45.64 19.15
CA SER A 338 7.21 -47.06 19.51
C SER A 338 7.38 -47.93 18.28
N LYS A 339 8.19 -49.01 18.38
CA LYS A 339 8.28 -50.05 17.37
C LYS A 339 7.27 -51.16 17.56
N ASN A 340 6.86 -51.39 18.79
CA ASN A 340 6.11 -52.55 19.20
C ASN A 340 4.62 -52.29 19.52
N ILE A 341 4.25 -51.00 19.63
CA ILE A 341 2.91 -50.54 20.02
C ILE A 341 2.30 -49.69 18.93
N ASN A 342 1.09 -50.00 18.50
CA ASN A 342 0.35 -49.14 17.56
C ASN A 342 -0.15 -47.88 18.26
N LEU A 343 0.61 -46.80 18.15
CA LEU A 343 0.32 -45.54 18.82
C LEU A 343 -0.90 -44.81 18.25
N ARG A 344 -1.27 -45.07 17.01
CA ARG A 344 -2.48 -44.51 16.42
C ARG A 344 -3.74 -44.98 17.15
N GLU A 345 -3.81 -46.25 17.49
CA GLU A 345 -4.91 -46.82 18.25
C GLU A 345 -4.91 -46.30 19.69
N ARG A 346 -3.74 -46.17 20.32
CA ARG A 346 -3.55 -45.67 21.69
C ARG A 346 -3.66 -44.14 21.81
N SER A 347 -3.67 -43.41 20.73
CA SER A 347 -3.60 -41.96 20.75
C SER A 347 -4.70 -41.29 21.56
N ARG A 348 -5.91 -41.84 21.56
CA ARG A 348 -7.04 -41.31 22.33
C ARG A 348 -6.83 -41.48 23.85
N GLU A 349 -6.34 -42.65 24.27
CA GLU A 349 -6.06 -42.97 25.68
C GLU A 349 -4.91 -42.09 26.20
N ILE A 350 -3.82 -41.99 25.43
CA ILE A 350 -2.67 -41.13 25.74
C ILE A 350 -3.11 -39.68 25.90
N ASN A 351 -3.84 -39.15 24.93
CA ASN A 351 -4.34 -37.77 24.98
C ASN A 351 -5.28 -37.53 26.19
N ALA A 352 -6.15 -38.49 26.54
CA ALA A 352 -7.01 -38.37 27.68
C ALA A 352 -6.21 -38.32 29.01
N ALA A 353 -5.16 -39.15 29.13
CA ALA A 353 -4.31 -39.23 30.32
C ALA A 353 -3.53 -37.94 30.61
N ILE A 354 -3.10 -37.22 29.55
CA ILE A 354 -2.28 -36.02 29.66
C ILE A 354 -3.01 -34.71 29.30
N ASN A 355 -4.35 -34.76 29.19
CA ASN A 355 -5.14 -33.62 28.70
C ASN A 355 -4.57 -33.04 27.41
N GLY A 356 -4.24 -33.92 26.47
CA GLY A 356 -3.55 -33.62 25.22
C GLY A 356 -4.48 -33.58 24.02
N LYS A 357 -3.97 -32.93 22.95
CA LYS A 357 -4.55 -32.94 21.60
C LYS A 357 -3.46 -33.28 20.63
N GLY A 358 -3.59 -34.39 19.91
CA GLY A 358 -2.59 -34.83 18.95
C GLY A 358 -2.99 -36.14 18.28
N GLY A 359 -2.12 -36.62 17.40
CA GLY A 359 -2.29 -37.85 16.64
C GLY A 359 -1.09 -38.14 15.77
N GLY A 360 -1.16 -39.15 14.91
CA GLY A 360 -0.07 -39.49 14.00
C GLY A 360 -0.23 -40.84 13.32
N THR A 361 0.88 -41.52 13.14
CA THR A 361 1.02 -42.83 12.49
C THR A 361 1.00 -43.93 13.55
N PRO A 362 0.95 -45.23 13.18
CA PRO A 362 1.12 -46.31 14.12
C PRO A 362 2.44 -46.27 14.92
N GLU A 363 3.51 -45.77 14.34
CA GLU A 363 4.86 -45.74 14.91
C GLU A 363 5.12 -44.46 15.73
N MET A 364 4.40 -43.37 15.47
CA MET A 364 4.69 -42.08 16.12
C MET A 364 3.45 -41.18 16.18
N ILE A 365 3.21 -40.60 17.38
CA ILE A 365 2.20 -39.55 17.58
C ILE A 365 2.87 -38.27 18.08
N ARG A 366 2.25 -37.13 17.76
CA ARG A 366 2.66 -35.82 18.24
C ARG A 366 1.44 -34.98 18.65
N GLY A 367 1.65 -34.02 19.52
CA GLY A 367 0.59 -33.14 19.98
C GLY A 367 1.04 -32.18 21.06
N ARG A 368 0.06 -31.54 21.65
CA ARG A 368 0.28 -30.65 22.79
C ARG A 368 -0.55 -31.16 23.96
N ALA A 369 0.01 -31.09 25.19
CA ALA A 369 -0.62 -31.50 26.41
C ALA A 369 -0.66 -30.34 27.41
N ALA A 370 -1.84 -30.03 27.94
CA ALA A 370 -2.04 -29.04 28.98
C ALA A 370 -2.10 -29.76 30.35
N THR A 371 -0.95 -30.18 30.86
CA THR A 371 -0.83 -31.04 32.05
C THR A 371 0.51 -30.82 32.75
N THR A 372 0.74 -31.54 33.88
CA THR A 372 2.00 -31.47 34.63
C THR A 372 2.95 -32.61 34.25
N ALA A 373 4.27 -32.38 34.46
CA ALA A 373 5.31 -33.40 34.27
C ALA A 373 5.00 -34.67 35.07
N GLU A 374 4.45 -34.57 36.28
CA GLU A 374 4.09 -35.70 37.11
C GLU A 374 3.03 -36.60 36.45
N LYS A 375 1.98 -35.99 35.86
CA LYS A 375 0.94 -36.76 35.15
C LYS A 375 1.49 -37.46 33.94
N ILE A 376 2.37 -36.77 33.17
CA ILE A 376 3.05 -37.36 32.04
C ILE A 376 3.90 -38.54 32.44
N GLN A 377 4.72 -38.41 33.52
CA GLN A 377 5.54 -39.49 34.03
C GLN A 377 4.69 -40.68 34.50
N LYS A 378 3.55 -40.43 35.17
CA LYS A 378 2.62 -41.45 35.60
C LYS A 378 2.00 -42.20 34.42
N MET A 379 1.63 -41.50 33.38
CA MET A 379 1.13 -42.08 32.12
C MET A 379 2.20 -42.95 31.48
N MET A 380 3.45 -42.44 31.32
CA MET A 380 4.57 -43.17 30.71
C MET A 380 5.05 -44.38 31.55
N LYS A 381 4.76 -44.45 32.86
CA LYS A 381 5.08 -45.60 33.72
C LYS A 381 3.99 -46.68 33.68
N ASN A 382 2.79 -46.39 33.18
CA ASN A 382 1.71 -47.36 33.09
C ASN A 382 1.88 -48.28 31.87
N PRO A 383 2.10 -49.57 32.03
CA PRO A 383 2.29 -50.50 30.91
C PRO A 383 1.01 -50.73 30.08
N ASN A 384 -0.14 -50.33 30.61
CA ASN A 384 -1.45 -50.52 29.98
C ASN A 384 -1.97 -49.29 29.22
N VAL A 385 -1.20 -48.21 29.11
CA VAL A 385 -1.55 -47.01 28.35
C VAL A 385 -0.74 -46.94 27.06
#